data_e66ff8d9c304898bb58968c3ff2a88e7
#
_entry.id   e66ff8d9c304898bb58968c3ff2a88e7
#
_cell.length_a   1.000
_cell.length_b   1.000
_cell.length_c   1.000
_cell.angle_alpha   90.00
_cell.angle_beta   90.00
_cell.angle_gamma   90.00
#
_symmetry.space_group_name_H-M   'P 1'
#
loop_
_entity.id
_entity.type
_entity.pdbx_description
1 polymer ?
#
loop_
_entity_poly.entity_id
_entity_poly.type
_entity_poly.pdbx_seq_one_letter_code
_entity_poly.pdbx_strand_id
1 'polypeptide(L)'
;MTMKKWLCVLCALLFLLAGCSQPQGGEGDSHGGDSSSQEESSPEENGRWEFDLPENHDMDPQRLQLLHEALADSSVYAMVTDKDGVIVDEFYQTGYDETSVFPLHSCSKSFTGALVGIAIQEGLLGGVDDLLSEYLPQVRELGDQGKGQITLRHLLTHTSGLEWYEWGGGASNWIEFQSSPNWVEYILERNLVAQPGKQFNYSTGNTHLLAAVLQQATGMNMLDYAKQVLFDPLGIESVQWGTDPQGIVDGGNGISMTARDAARFGQLYLEGGLWNGEQIIPQWWLEESTTAQNNGAGDGTGSYGYQWWIRSFGEGRYDTYYAFGAWGQYIFVVPELDLVTVIASHYPENSYAPRPYFTDYILAACRG
;
A
#
# COMPACT_ATOMS: atom_id res chain seq x y z
N MET A 1 20.12 -42.34 33.28
CA MET A 1 20.93 -41.84 34.40
C MET A 1 21.32 -40.42 34.05
N THR A 2 20.92 -39.36 34.66
CA THR A 2 20.33 -38.99 35.93
C THR A 2 19.60 -37.65 35.77
N MET A 3 18.38 -37.58 36.27
CA MET A 3 17.60 -36.34 36.47
C MET A 3 18.28 -35.45 37.51
N LYS A 4 18.17 -34.13 37.36
CA LYS A 4 18.04 -33.22 38.49
C LYS A 4 17.08 -32.07 38.19
N LYS A 5 16.01 -32.09 38.99
CA LYS A 5 14.97 -31.04 39.20
C LYS A 5 15.50 -29.94 40.11
N TRP A 6 14.72 -28.91 40.23
CA TRP A 6 14.56 -27.88 41.29
C TRP A 6 14.58 -26.47 40.70
N LEU A 7 13.77 -25.45 41.05
CA LEU A 7 12.65 -25.29 41.98
C LEU A 7 11.90 -23.99 41.63
N CYS A 8 10.59 -23.97 41.77
CA CYS A 8 9.72 -22.78 41.75
C CYS A 8 9.99 -21.89 42.96
N VAL A 9 9.84 -20.56 42.78
CA VAL A 9 9.44 -19.67 43.89
C VAL A 9 8.30 -18.78 43.43
N LEU A 10 7.14 -19.05 44.04
CA LEU A 10 5.98 -18.14 44.11
C LEU A 10 6.27 -17.09 45.18
N CYS A 11 5.85 -15.84 44.93
CA CYS A 11 5.48 -14.92 45.99
C CYS A 11 4.22 -14.14 45.60
N ALA A 12 3.21 -14.39 46.38
CA ALA A 12 1.90 -13.73 46.33
C ALA A 12 1.74 -12.78 47.53
N LEU A 13 0.81 -11.83 47.35
CA LEU A 13 0.02 -11.08 48.36
C LEU A 13 0.65 -9.87 49.05
N LEU A 14 -0.03 -8.70 48.89
CA LEU A 14 -0.88 -8.20 49.99
C LEU A 14 -1.73 -6.97 49.53
N PHE A 15 -3.03 -7.13 49.74
CA PHE A 15 -4.05 -6.07 49.73
C PHE A 15 -3.90 -5.16 50.94
N LEU A 16 -4.19 -3.85 50.79
CA LEU A 16 -4.69 -3.03 51.91
C LEU A 16 -5.72 -2.01 51.38
N LEU A 17 -6.93 -2.20 51.88
CA LEU A 17 -8.07 -1.28 51.80
C LEU A 17 -8.01 -0.25 52.94
N ALA A 18 -8.30 0.99 52.66
CA ALA A 18 -8.91 1.99 53.58
C ALA A 18 -9.29 3.21 52.72
N GLY A 19 -10.48 3.79 52.69
CA GLY A 19 -11.51 3.96 53.69
C GLY A 19 -12.03 5.37 53.51
N CYS A 20 -13.35 5.53 53.38
CA CYS A 20 -14.18 6.71 53.13
C CYS A 20 -13.87 7.96 53.94
N SER A 21 -14.16 9.15 53.36
CA SER A 21 -15.03 10.20 53.99
C SER A 21 -15.32 11.35 53.01
N GLN A 22 -16.62 11.61 52.79
CA GLN A 22 -17.12 12.90 52.31
C GLN A 22 -17.24 13.88 53.50
N PRO A 23 -17.26 15.16 53.25
CA PRO A 23 -18.44 15.94 53.63
C PRO A 23 -18.94 16.93 52.57
N GLN A 24 -20.21 17.31 52.77
CA GLN A 24 -21.10 18.14 52.00
C GLN A 24 -20.78 19.66 52.07
N GLY A 25 -21.23 20.39 51.03
CA GLY A 25 -21.99 21.64 51.18
C GLY A 25 -21.26 22.91 50.82
N GLY A 26 -21.81 23.66 49.87
CA GLY A 26 -21.53 25.08 49.62
C GLY A 26 -22.03 25.56 48.25
N GLU A 27 -23.22 26.15 48.20
CA GLU A 27 -23.80 26.89 47.08
C GLU A 27 -22.98 28.16 46.75
N GLY A 28 -22.95 28.55 45.45
CA GLY A 28 -22.52 29.92 45.10
C GLY A 28 -22.22 30.14 43.63
N ASP A 29 -23.25 30.60 42.88
CA ASP A 29 -23.27 31.55 41.74
C ASP A 29 -22.43 31.37 40.48
N SER A 30 -23.22 31.28 39.41
CA SER A 30 -23.12 31.70 38.01
C SER A 30 -21.96 32.59 37.58
N HIS A 31 -21.22 32.16 36.55
CA HIS A 31 -20.87 33.03 35.41
C HIS A 31 -20.67 32.16 34.17
N GLY A 32 -21.35 32.55 33.08
CA GLY A 32 -21.28 31.90 31.77
C GLY A 32 -19.89 32.10 31.14
N GLY A 33 -19.35 31.02 30.65
CA GLY A 33 -18.21 30.92 29.77
C GLY A 33 -18.52 29.96 28.69
N ASP A 34 -18.70 30.48 27.49
CA ASP A 34 -18.87 29.77 26.23
C ASP A 34 -17.61 28.90 26.01
N SER A 35 -17.69 27.61 26.29
CA SER A 35 -16.68 26.65 25.95
C SER A 35 -17.18 25.88 24.75
N SER A 36 -16.71 26.27 23.55
CA SER A 36 -16.72 25.39 22.38
C SER A 36 -15.99 24.12 22.78
N SER A 37 -16.76 23.09 23.12
CA SER A 37 -16.27 21.74 23.24
C SER A 37 -15.86 21.28 21.84
N GLN A 38 -14.56 21.24 21.57
CA GLN A 38 -14.03 20.35 20.56
C GLN A 38 -14.36 18.94 21.08
N GLU A 39 -15.27 18.25 20.42
CA GLU A 39 -15.46 16.82 20.58
C GLU A 39 -14.15 16.16 20.10
N GLU A 40 -13.31 15.75 21.04
CA GLU A 40 -12.26 14.79 20.76
C GLU A 40 -12.96 13.50 20.31
N SER A 41 -12.86 13.15 19.03
CA SER A 41 -13.32 11.88 18.48
C SER A 41 -12.67 10.75 19.28
N SER A 42 -13.48 9.79 19.73
CA SER A 42 -12.97 8.64 20.46
C SER A 42 -12.11 7.77 19.53
N PRO A 43 -11.07 7.07 20.06
CA PRO A 43 -10.24 6.17 19.25
C PRO A 43 -11.01 5.08 18.48
N GLU A 44 -12.27 4.81 18.85
CA GLU A 44 -13.15 3.85 18.18
C GLU A 44 -13.78 4.37 16.88
N GLU A 45 -13.72 5.69 16.60
CA GLU A 45 -14.21 6.28 15.34
C GLU A 45 -13.11 6.38 14.27
N ASN A 46 -11.85 6.32 14.66
CA ASN A 46 -10.70 6.34 13.76
C ASN A 46 -10.61 5.00 13.00
N GLY A 47 -11.14 4.95 11.81
CA GLY A 47 -11.04 3.79 10.93
C GLY A 47 -12.38 3.15 10.55
N ARG A 48 -13.50 3.73 10.94
CA ARG A 48 -14.80 3.26 10.49
C ARG A 48 -15.18 3.92 9.16
N TRP A 49 -15.43 3.10 8.13
CA TRP A 49 -15.98 3.60 6.88
C TRP A 49 -17.38 4.15 7.06
N GLU A 50 -17.64 5.28 6.44
CA GLU A 50 -19.01 5.76 6.21
C GLU A 50 -19.57 5.09 4.96
N PHE A 51 -20.90 4.92 4.92
CA PHE A 51 -21.61 4.29 3.81
C PHE A 51 -22.77 5.18 3.41
N ASP A 52 -22.94 5.35 2.11
CA ASP A 52 -24.10 6.07 1.57
C ASP A 52 -24.60 5.44 0.26
N LEU A 53 -25.75 5.86 -0.21
CA LEU A 53 -26.33 5.37 -1.45
C LEU A 53 -25.61 5.98 -2.65
N PRO A 54 -25.32 5.20 -3.70
CA PRO A 54 -24.59 5.69 -4.86
C PRO A 54 -25.26 6.87 -5.57
N GLU A 55 -26.59 6.95 -5.55
CA GLU A 55 -27.35 8.08 -6.12
C GLU A 55 -27.12 9.42 -5.43
N ASN A 56 -26.71 9.42 -4.16
CA ASN A 56 -26.35 10.63 -3.42
C ASN A 56 -24.94 11.17 -3.83
N HIS A 57 -24.16 10.34 -4.53
CA HIS A 57 -22.81 10.58 -4.99
C HIS A 57 -22.68 10.58 -6.52
N ASP A 58 -23.74 10.98 -7.21
CA ASP A 58 -23.81 11.07 -8.67
C ASP A 58 -23.46 9.77 -9.42
N MET A 59 -23.74 8.62 -8.81
CA MET A 59 -23.58 7.31 -9.43
C MET A 59 -24.94 6.68 -9.77
N ASP A 60 -24.99 5.94 -10.88
CA ASP A 60 -26.18 5.24 -11.36
C ASP A 60 -26.30 3.86 -10.70
N PRO A 61 -27.26 3.66 -9.76
CA PRO A 61 -27.41 2.39 -9.06
C PRO A 61 -27.83 1.23 -9.98
N GLN A 62 -28.45 1.51 -11.13
CA GLN A 62 -28.80 0.46 -12.09
C GLN A 62 -27.56 -0.12 -12.77
N ARG A 63 -26.54 0.70 -13.04
CA ARG A 63 -25.26 0.21 -13.57
C ARG A 63 -24.49 -0.60 -12.55
N LEU A 64 -24.54 -0.23 -11.27
CA LEU A 64 -23.92 -1.00 -10.18
C LEU A 64 -24.65 -2.34 -9.99
N GLN A 65 -25.97 -2.40 -10.14
CA GLN A 65 -26.71 -3.66 -10.15
C GLN A 65 -26.25 -4.56 -11.30
N LEU A 66 -26.11 -4.03 -12.52
CA LEU A 66 -25.59 -4.79 -13.67
C LEU A 66 -24.14 -5.25 -13.45
N LEU A 67 -23.33 -4.46 -12.74
CA LEU A 67 -21.98 -4.87 -12.32
C LEU A 67 -22.07 -6.10 -11.41
N HIS A 68 -22.91 -6.09 -10.38
CA HIS A 68 -23.08 -7.24 -9.47
C HIS A 68 -23.53 -8.50 -10.21
N GLU A 69 -24.45 -8.37 -11.17
CA GLU A 69 -24.86 -9.48 -12.03
C GLU A 69 -23.68 -10.04 -12.86
N ALA A 70 -22.82 -9.16 -13.40
CA ALA A 70 -21.63 -9.57 -14.16
C ALA A 70 -20.54 -10.16 -13.28
N LEU A 71 -20.42 -9.73 -12.01
CA LEU A 71 -19.45 -10.24 -11.05
C LEU A 71 -19.83 -11.61 -10.49
N ALA A 72 -21.11 -11.95 -10.40
CA ALA A 72 -21.60 -13.16 -9.76
C ALA A 72 -20.97 -14.46 -10.28
N ASP A 73 -20.70 -14.53 -11.59
CA ASP A 73 -20.09 -15.68 -12.26
C ASP A 73 -18.61 -15.42 -12.64
N SER A 74 -17.99 -14.41 -12.04
CA SER A 74 -16.62 -14.00 -12.33
C SER A 74 -15.59 -14.60 -11.35
N SER A 75 -14.31 -14.37 -11.62
CA SER A 75 -13.22 -14.66 -10.67
C SER A 75 -12.80 -13.43 -9.84
N VAL A 76 -13.68 -12.44 -9.68
CA VAL A 76 -13.53 -11.34 -8.73
C VAL A 76 -14.01 -11.81 -7.38
N TYR A 77 -13.16 -11.72 -6.36
CA TYR A 77 -13.47 -12.12 -4.99
C TYR A 77 -14.08 -10.99 -4.18
N ALA A 78 -13.55 -9.78 -4.37
CA ALA A 78 -14.07 -8.58 -3.75
C ALA A 78 -13.87 -7.36 -4.66
N MET A 79 -14.82 -6.45 -4.60
CA MET A 79 -14.74 -5.13 -5.21
C MET A 79 -15.32 -4.11 -4.24
N VAL A 80 -14.60 -3.01 -4.01
CA VAL A 80 -15.03 -1.91 -3.13
C VAL A 80 -14.90 -0.63 -3.91
N THR A 81 -15.94 0.19 -3.89
CA THR A 81 -15.97 1.50 -4.52
C THR A 81 -16.25 2.57 -3.47
N ASP A 82 -15.27 3.42 -3.26
CA ASP A 82 -15.34 4.64 -2.48
C ASP A 82 -15.52 5.83 -3.42
N LYS A 83 -16.49 6.65 -3.13
CA LYS A 83 -16.81 7.88 -3.86
C LYS A 83 -17.08 9.00 -2.88
N ASP A 84 -16.37 10.14 -3.04
CA ASP A 84 -16.45 11.29 -2.15
C ASP A 84 -16.15 10.95 -0.66
N GLY A 85 -15.27 9.96 -0.41
CA GLY A 85 -14.83 9.57 0.92
C GLY A 85 -15.75 8.57 1.65
N VAL A 86 -16.78 8.05 0.98
CA VAL A 86 -17.70 7.05 1.55
C VAL A 86 -17.80 5.81 0.66
N ILE A 87 -18.00 4.65 1.24
CA ILE A 87 -18.27 3.44 0.46
C ILE A 87 -19.68 3.50 -0.10
N VAL A 88 -19.79 3.52 -1.42
CA VAL A 88 -21.08 3.59 -2.14
C VAL A 88 -21.49 2.26 -2.76
N ASP A 89 -20.53 1.35 -2.95
CA ASP A 89 -20.79 0.01 -3.49
C ASP A 89 -19.73 -1.00 -3.03
N GLU A 90 -20.18 -2.20 -2.70
CA GLU A 90 -19.34 -3.33 -2.35
C GLU A 90 -19.88 -4.62 -2.94
N PHE A 91 -18.97 -5.44 -3.43
CA PHE A 91 -19.27 -6.80 -3.85
C PHE A 91 -18.29 -7.78 -3.21
N TYR A 92 -18.82 -8.89 -2.69
CA TYR A 92 -18.04 -10.02 -2.21
C TYR A 92 -18.61 -11.30 -2.81
N GLN A 93 -17.74 -12.10 -3.42
CA GLN A 93 -18.13 -13.39 -3.99
C GLN A 93 -18.51 -14.36 -2.86
N THR A 94 -19.40 -15.31 -3.16
CA THR A 94 -19.84 -16.32 -2.18
C THR A 94 -18.67 -16.97 -1.46
N GLY A 95 -18.67 -16.88 -0.13
CA GLY A 95 -17.60 -17.38 0.73
C GLY A 95 -16.57 -16.35 1.17
N TYR A 96 -16.71 -15.11 0.72
CA TYR A 96 -15.92 -13.95 1.15
C TYR A 96 -16.83 -12.88 1.73
N ASP A 97 -16.23 -11.98 2.52
CA ASP A 97 -16.89 -10.86 3.18
C ASP A 97 -15.88 -9.70 3.37
N GLU A 98 -16.31 -8.64 4.02
CA GLU A 98 -15.50 -7.45 4.29
C GLU A 98 -14.28 -7.68 5.17
N THR A 99 -14.25 -8.80 5.90
CA THR A 99 -13.12 -9.21 6.75
C THR A 99 -12.12 -10.11 6.04
N SER A 100 -12.46 -10.55 4.84
CA SER A 100 -11.61 -11.45 4.04
C SER A 100 -10.34 -10.73 3.58
N VAL A 101 -9.19 -11.37 3.82
CA VAL A 101 -7.86 -10.85 3.47
C VAL A 101 -7.43 -11.43 2.13
N PHE A 102 -7.03 -10.56 1.20
CA PHE A 102 -6.65 -10.93 -0.16
C PHE A 102 -5.17 -10.60 -0.41
N PRO A 103 -4.41 -11.49 -1.08
CA PRO A 103 -3.08 -11.17 -1.57
C PRO A 103 -3.19 -10.12 -2.69
N LEU A 104 -2.52 -8.97 -2.51
CA LEU A 104 -2.57 -7.87 -3.47
C LEU A 104 -1.40 -7.90 -4.47
N HIS A 105 -0.50 -8.87 -4.32
CA HIS A 105 0.66 -9.04 -5.20
C HIS A 105 1.42 -7.72 -5.41
N SER A 106 1.67 -7.35 -6.66
CA SER A 106 2.47 -6.16 -6.99
C SER A 106 1.85 -4.81 -6.61
N CYS A 107 0.60 -4.77 -6.10
CA CYS A 107 0.13 -3.55 -5.43
C CYS A 107 1.00 -3.19 -4.22
N SER A 108 1.72 -4.17 -3.63
CA SER A 108 2.75 -3.96 -2.59
C SER A 108 3.73 -2.84 -2.94
N LYS A 109 4.04 -2.69 -4.23
CA LYS A 109 5.01 -1.69 -4.71
C LYS A 109 4.58 -0.26 -4.37
N SER A 110 3.30 0.05 -4.50
CA SER A 110 2.78 1.38 -4.19
C SER A 110 2.88 1.70 -2.70
N PHE A 111 2.65 0.70 -1.84
CA PHE A 111 2.86 0.85 -0.38
C PHE A 111 4.35 1.06 -0.05
N THR A 112 5.25 0.26 -0.64
CA THR A 112 6.69 0.45 -0.46
C THR A 112 7.15 1.82 -0.96
N GLY A 113 6.60 2.29 -2.09
CA GLY A 113 6.85 3.64 -2.60
C GLY A 113 6.41 4.73 -1.62
N ALA A 114 5.22 4.62 -1.03
CA ALA A 114 4.73 5.55 -0.01
C ALA A 114 5.67 5.64 1.19
N LEU A 115 6.14 4.49 1.69
CA LEU A 115 7.08 4.43 2.81
C LEU A 115 8.42 5.10 2.50
N VAL A 116 8.90 5.04 1.26
CA VAL A 116 10.09 5.79 0.83
C VAL A 116 9.85 7.30 0.95
N GLY A 117 8.70 7.79 0.50
CA GLY A 117 8.34 9.20 0.61
C GLY A 117 8.24 9.69 2.06
N ILE A 118 7.64 8.89 2.93
CA ILE A 118 7.55 9.17 4.36
C ILE A 118 8.96 9.19 4.98
N ALA A 119 9.80 8.18 4.69
CA ALA A 119 11.17 8.12 5.22
C ALA A 119 12.06 9.29 4.77
N ILE A 120 11.85 9.81 3.56
CA ILE A 120 12.53 11.04 3.10
C ILE A 120 12.03 12.25 3.90
N GLN A 121 10.73 12.38 4.12
CA GLN A 121 10.15 13.46 4.91
C GLN A 121 10.64 13.45 6.37
N GLU A 122 10.83 12.28 6.95
CA GLU A 122 11.39 12.10 8.30
C GLU A 122 12.90 12.30 8.35
N GLY A 123 13.57 12.48 7.21
CA GLY A 123 15.03 12.64 7.12
C GLY A 123 15.82 11.33 7.37
N LEU A 124 15.15 10.18 7.29
CA LEU A 124 15.80 8.86 7.37
C LEU A 124 16.47 8.47 6.04
N LEU A 125 15.95 8.99 4.93
CA LEU A 125 16.54 8.97 3.60
C LEU A 125 16.83 10.41 3.16
N GLY A 126 17.95 10.65 2.47
CA GLY A 126 18.33 11.99 2.03
C GLY A 126 17.51 12.47 0.83
N GLY A 127 17.06 11.55 -0.04
CA GLY A 127 16.24 11.87 -1.21
C GLY A 127 16.24 10.77 -2.25
N VAL A 128 15.44 10.94 -3.29
CA VAL A 128 15.33 9.95 -4.38
C VAL A 128 16.61 9.81 -5.20
N ASP A 129 17.48 10.79 -5.17
CA ASP A 129 18.76 10.79 -5.90
C ASP A 129 19.93 10.23 -5.07
N ASP A 130 19.68 9.80 -3.84
CA ASP A 130 20.67 9.10 -3.04
C ASP A 130 21.12 7.81 -3.75
N LEU A 131 22.40 7.53 -3.65
CA LEU A 131 22.97 6.31 -4.22
C LEU A 131 22.53 5.07 -3.42
N LEU A 132 22.13 4.03 -4.09
CA LEU A 132 21.80 2.74 -3.46
C LEU A 132 22.96 2.25 -2.55
N SER A 133 24.20 2.52 -2.96
CA SER A 133 25.42 2.13 -2.21
C SER A 133 25.61 2.88 -0.89
N GLU A 134 24.83 3.90 -0.61
CA GLU A 134 24.86 4.60 0.69
C GLU A 134 24.17 3.76 1.76
N TYR A 135 23.13 3.05 1.38
CA TYR A 135 22.32 2.18 2.25
C TYR A 135 22.73 0.71 2.17
N LEU A 136 23.10 0.25 0.98
CA LEU A 136 23.53 -1.14 0.72
C LEU A 136 24.99 -1.14 0.24
N PRO A 137 25.98 -1.04 1.14
CA PRO A 137 27.40 -0.87 0.77
C PRO A 137 27.98 -2.02 -0.04
N GLN A 138 27.38 -3.23 0.03
CA GLN A 138 27.77 -4.38 -0.79
C GLN A 138 27.66 -4.11 -2.30
N VAL A 139 26.90 -3.12 -2.74
CA VAL A 139 26.86 -2.68 -4.15
C VAL A 139 28.25 -2.29 -4.66
N ARG A 140 29.10 -1.71 -3.80
CA ARG A 140 30.48 -1.30 -4.14
C ARG A 140 31.43 -2.49 -4.27
N GLU A 141 31.14 -3.59 -3.58
CA GLU A 141 32.00 -4.78 -3.54
C GLU A 141 31.84 -5.66 -4.78
N LEU A 142 30.69 -5.54 -5.48
CA LEU A 142 30.34 -6.37 -6.64
C LEU A 142 31.05 -5.98 -7.96
N GLY A 143 32.06 -5.11 -7.86
CA GLY A 143 32.80 -4.61 -9.02
C GLY A 143 32.03 -3.57 -9.83
N ASP A 144 32.67 -2.45 -10.13
CA ASP A 144 32.04 -1.30 -10.76
C ASP A 144 31.72 -1.55 -12.23
N GLN A 145 30.61 -2.22 -12.51
CA GLN A 145 29.99 -2.27 -13.84
C GLN A 145 28.98 -1.12 -14.04
N GLY A 146 29.08 -0.03 -13.25
CA GLY A 146 28.13 1.09 -13.27
C GLY A 146 27.01 0.96 -12.23
N LYS A 147 26.93 -0.13 -11.47
CA LYS A 147 25.92 -0.33 -10.41
C LYS A 147 26.04 0.71 -9.30
N GLY A 148 27.25 1.25 -9.06
CA GLY A 148 27.47 2.33 -8.10
C GLY A 148 26.74 3.64 -8.44
N GLN A 149 26.16 3.77 -9.64
CA GLN A 149 25.35 4.91 -10.07
C GLN A 149 23.84 4.71 -9.92
N ILE A 150 23.41 3.55 -9.43
CA ILE A 150 21.99 3.29 -9.17
C ILE A 150 21.56 4.15 -7.99
N THR A 151 20.49 4.93 -8.19
CA THR A 151 19.86 5.75 -7.15
C THR A 151 18.52 5.16 -6.73
N LEU A 152 17.92 5.65 -5.63
CA LEU A 152 16.58 5.28 -5.22
C LEU A 152 15.55 5.63 -6.30
N ARG A 153 15.71 6.75 -7.01
CA ARG A 153 14.89 7.12 -8.18
C ARG A 153 14.88 6.02 -9.24
N HIS A 154 16.02 5.44 -9.54
CA HIS A 154 16.12 4.38 -10.54
C HIS A 154 15.38 3.11 -10.12
N LEU A 155 15.34 2.80 -8.82
CA LEU A 155 14.57 1.69 -8.28
C LEU A 155 13.05 2.01 -8.31
N LEU A 156 12.67 3.21 -7.86
CA LEU A 156 11.28 3.69 -7.82
C LEU A 156 10.63 3.72 -9.19
N THR A 157 11.40 4.03 -10.23
CA THR A 157 10.92 4.16 -11.61
C THR A 157 11.18 2.93 -12.48
N HIS A 158 11.69 1.85 -11.90
CA HIS A 158 12.10 0.63 -12.61
C HIS A 158 13.09 0.88 -13.75
N THR A 159 14.06 1.78 -13.52
CA THR A 159 15.10 2.14 -14.49
C THR A 159 16.51 1.85 -13.97
N SER A 160 16.69 0.91 -13.04
CA SER A 160 18.00 0.55 -12.47
C SER A 160 19.01 0.05 -13.51
N GLY A 161 18.53 -0.50 -14.62
CA GLY A 161 19.35 -1.13 -15.64
C GLY A 161 19.80 -2.56 -15.29
N LEU A 162 19.42 -3.08 -14.11
CA LEU A 162 19.68 -4.47 -13.74
C LEU A 162 18.87 -5.41 -14.63
N GLU A 163 19.49 -6.50 -15.05
CA GLU A 163 18.84 -7.57 -15.82
C GLU A 163 17.72 -8.21 -15.01
N TRP A 164 16.50 -8.13 -15.53
CA TRP A 164 15.32 -8.68 -14.88
C TRP A 164 14.26 -9.12 -15.89
N TYR A 165 13.68 -10.28 -15.66
CA TYR A 165 12.61 -10.86 -16.47
C TYR A 165 11.44 -11.21 -15.55
N GLU A 166 10.52 -10.24 -15.35
CA GLU A 166 9.35 -10.41 -14.49
C GLU A 166 8.38 -11.43 -15.08
N TRP A 167 8.09 -11.25 -16.37
CA TRP A 167 7.16 -12.06 -17.13
C TRP A 167 7.91 -12.67 -18.32
N GLY A 168 7.82 -13.95 -18.52
CA GLY A 168 8.32 -14.41 -19.78
C GLY A 168 8.67 -15.87 -19.86
N GLY A 169 8.08 -16.49 -20.81
CA GLY A 169 8.22 -17.84 -21.31
C GLY A 169 9.60 -18.48 -21.12
N GLY A 170 9.83 -19.06 -19.96
CA GLY A 170 10.99 -19.89 -19.66
C GLY A 170 12.25 -19.18 -19.13
N ALA A 171 12.25 -17.87 -18.98
CA ALA A 171 13.39 -17.08 -18.48
C ALA A 171 13.02 -16.07 -17.38
N SER A 172 11.96 -16.34 -16.61
CA SER A 172 11.60 -15.48 -15.49
C SER A 172 12.63 -15.60 -14.36
N ASN A 173 13.10 -14.48 -13.84
CA ASN A 173 13.92 -14.45 -12.61
C ASN A 173 13.13 -14.91 -11.37
N TRP A 174 11.80 -14.91 -11.44
CA TRP A 174 10.91 -15.08 -10.29
C TRP A 174 11.18 -16.35 -9.47
N ILE A 175 11.26 -17.51 -10.12
CA ILE A 175 11.46 -18.81 -9.44
C ILE A 175 12.85 -18.87 -8.80
N GLU A 176 13.88 -18.42 -9.52
CA GLU A 176 15.24 -18.39 -9.01
C GLU A 176 15.38 -17.40 -7.85
N PHE A 177 14.82 -16.22 -7.99
CA PHE A 177 14.77 -15.18 -6.97
C PHE A 177 14.12 -15.69 -5.69
N GLN A 178 12.90 -16.24 -5.77
CA GLN A 178 12.19 -16.78 -4.61
C GLN A 178 12.89 -17.97 -3.97
N SER A 179 13.65 -18.74 -4.74
CA SER A 179 14.40 -19.90 -4.25
C SER A 179 15.78 -19.54 -3.73
N SER A 180 16.22 -18.30 -3.94
CA SER A 180 17.53 -17.82 -3.44
C SER A 180 17.51 -17.72 -1.92
N PRO A 181 18.61 -18.12 -1.25
CA PRO A 181 18.74 -17.93 0.19
C PRO A 181 18.95 -16.45 0.60
N ASN A 182 19.29 -15.56 -0.34
CA ASN A 182 19.49 -14.14 -0.12
C ASN A 182 19.01 -13.35 -1.33
N TRP A 183 17.83 -12.74 -1.19
CA TRP A 183 17.19 -12.05 -2.30
C TRP A 183 17.91 -10.77 -2.71
N VAL A 184 18.42 -10.02 -1.75
CA VAL A 184 19.20 -8.79 -2.03
C VAL A 184 20.45 -9.12 -2.84
N GLU A 185 21.20 -10.11 -2.43
CA GLU A 185 22.43 -10.56 -3.12
C GLU A 185 22.09 -11.05 -4.53
N TYR A 186 21.05 -11.89 -4.65
CA TYR A 186 20.57 -12.38 -5.95
C TYR A 186 20.30 -11.23 -6.93
N ILE A 187 19.61 -10.16 -6.49
CA ILE A 187 19.30 -9.01 -7.33
C ILE A 187 20.55 -8.23 -7.70
N LEU A 188 21.41 -7.97 -6.71
CA LEU A 188 22.62 -7.18 -6.90
C LEU A 188 23.66 -7.88 -7.78
N GLU A 189 23.64 -9.22 -7.85
CA GLU A 189 24.49 -10.01 -8.75
C GLU A 189 24.06 -9.97 -10.21
N ARG A 190 22.81 -9.53 -10.51
CA ARG A 190 22.34 -9.42 -11.90
C ARG A 190 23.23 -8.49 -12.71
N ASN A 191 23.40 -8.79 -13.99
CA ASN A 191 24.18 -7.93 -14.90
C ASN A 191 23.51 -6.55 -15.04
N LEU A 192 24.33 -5.55 -15.32
CA LEU A 192 23.82 -4.26 -15.78
C LEU A 192 23.68 -4.33 -17.30
N VAL A 193 22.45 -4.37 -17.81
CA VAL A 193 22.14 -4.47 -19.26
C VAL A 193 21.79 -3.14 -19.90
N ALA A 194 21.56 -2.10 -19.09
CA ALA A 194 21.37 -0.71 -19.51
C ALA A 194 22.02 0.23 -18.48
N GLN A 195 22.35 1.45 -18.89
CA GLN A 195 22.77 2.46 -17.93
C GLN A 195 21.56 2.84 -17.02
N PRO A 196 21.79 3.04 -15.70
CA PRO A 196 20.74 3.53 -14.80
C PRO A 196 20.03 4.79 -15.35
N GLY A 197 18.73 4.82 -15.24
CA GLY A 197 17.86 5.92 -15.72
C GLY A 197 17.55 5.90 -17.23
N LYS A 198 18.03 4.93 -18.02
CA LYS A 198 17.88 4.96 -19.48
C LYS A 198 16.78 4.07 -20.04
N GLN A 199 16.43 2.99 -19.34
CA GLN A 199 15.47 2.02 -19.85
C GLN A 199 14.56 1.56 -18.73
N PHE A 200 13.25 1.63 -18.97
CA PHE A 200 12.26 1.02 -18.10
C PHE A 200 12.33 -0.51 -18.23
N ASN A 201 12.40 -1.19 -17.10
CA ASN A 201 12.28 -2.64 -17.02
C ASN A 201 11.60 -2.99 -15.69
N TYR A 202 10.30 -3.32 -15.75
CA TYR A 202 9.54 -3.64 -14.55
C TYR A 202 10.20 -4.77 -13.76
N SER A 203 10.44 -4.55 -12.48
CA SER A 203 11.26 -5.44 -11.66
C SER A 203 10.80 -5.46 -10.21
N THR A 204 10.27 -6.59 -9.77
CA THR A 204 10.02 -6.85 -8.33
C THR A 204 11.32 -6.75 -7.52
N GLY A 205 12.46 -7.14 -8.11
CA GLY A 205 13.76 -6.99 -7.48
C GLY A 205 14.10 -5.54 -7.11
N ASN A 206 13.80 -4.56 -7.98
CA ASN A 206 14.03 -3.15 -7.67
C ASN A 206 13.28 -2.72 -6.40
N THR A 207 12.03 -3.14 -6.26
CA THR A 207 11.23 -2.78 -5.08
C THR A 207 11.67 -3.54 -3.84
N HIS A 208 12.14 -4.78 -3.97
CA HIS A 208 12.73 -5.48 -2.84
C HIS A 208 14.02 -4.80 -2.33
N LEU A 209 14.83 -4.22 -3.23
CA LEU A 209 15.95 -3.38 -2.82
C LEU A 209 15.51 -2.12 -2.06
N LEU A 210 14.38 -1.50 -2.45
CA LEU A 210 13.80 -0.38 -1.67
C LEU A 210 13.38 -0.83 -0.26
N ALA A 211 12.80 -2.01 -0.12
CA ALA A 211 12.46 -2.58 1.19
C ALA A 211 13.72 -2.80 2.05
N ALA A 212 14.80 -3.31 1.46
CA ALA A 212 16.08 -3.46 2.14
C ALA A 212 16.69 -2.12 2.57
N VAL A 213 16.59 -1.09 1.70
CA VAL A 213 17.00 0.29 2.02
C VAL A 213 16.20 0.86 3.18
N LEU A 214 14.86 0.73 3.16
CA LEU A 214 13.99 1.18 4.25
C LEU A 214 14.36 0.50 5.57
N GLN A 215 14.54 -0.82 5.57
CA GLN A 215 14.92 -1.55 6.78
C GLN A 215 16.30 -1.11 7.31
N GLN A 216 17.25 -0.82 6.42
CA GLN A 216 18.58 -0.32 6.80
C GLN A 216 18.51 1.11 7.35
N ALA A 217 17.75 1.99 6.71
CA ALA A 217 17.66 3.41 7.09
C ALA A 217 16.88 3.63 8.39
N THR A 218 15.79 2.88 8.58
CA THR A 218 14.95 2.98 9.78
C THR A 218 15.49 2.19 10.97
N GLY A 219 16.34 1.18 10.72
CA GLY A 219 16.77 0.22 11.72
C GLY A 219 15.64 -0.70 12.23
N MET A 220 14.50 -0.73 11.54
CA MET A 220 13.31 -1.50 11.88
C MET A 220 12.96 -2.46 10.76
N ASN A 221 12.19 -3.52 11.06
CA ASN A 221 11.50 -4.27 10.02
C ASN A 221 10.54 -3.34 9.26
N MET A 222 10.49 -3.43 7.92
CA MET A 222 9.69 -2.50 7.10
C MET A 222 8.19 -2.58 7.44
N LEU A 223 7.65 -3.75 7.83
CA LEU A 223 6.25 -3.86 8.25
C LEU A 223 6.01 -3.14 9.58
N ASP A 224 6.94 -3.23 10.54
CA ASP A 224 6.81 -2.51 11.81
C ASP A 224 6.88 -1.01 11.59
N TYR A 225 7.79 -0.54 10.72
CA TYR A 225 7.83 0.87 10.30
C TYR A 225 6.52 1.27 9.61
N ALA A 226 6.03 0.48 8.66
CA ALA A 226 4.79 0.74 7.95
C ALA A 226 3.57 0.81 8.89
N LYS A 227 3.51 -0.05 9.91
CA LYS A 227 2.47 0.04 10.94
C LYS A 227 2.52 1.38 11.64
N GLN A 228 3.69 1.78 12.13
CA GLN A 228 3.85 3.01 12.89
C GLN A 228 3.46 4.27 12.09
N VAL A 229 3.88 4.36 10.80
CA VAL A 229 3.81 5.63 10.05
C VAL A 229 2.68 5.67 9.00
N LEU A 230 2.05 4.52 8.70
CA LEU A 230 1.04 4.43 7.65
C LEU A 230 -0.21 3.66 8.10
N PHE A 231 -0.06 2.41 8.57
CA PHE A 231 -1.22 1.55 8.80
C PHE A 231 -2.01 1.90 10.07
N ASP A 232 -1.33 2.11 11.20
CA ASP A 232 -1.98 2.48 12.47
C ASP A 232 -2.70 3.83 12.37
N PRO A 233 -2.10 4.90 11.78
CA PRO A 233 -2.81 6.15 11.53
C PRO A 233 -4.08 6.00 10.67
N LEU A 234 -4.07 5.06 9.71
CA LEU A 234 -5.21 4.78 8.85
C LEU A 234 -6.23 3.80 9.47
N GLY A 235 -5.93 3.23 10.65
CA GLY A 235 -6.76 2.18 11.24
C GLY A 235 -6.74 0.88 10.43
N ILE A 236 -5.65 0.58 9.73
CA ILE A 236 -5.48 -0.67 8.96
C ILE A 236 -4.87 -1.74 9.85
N GLU A 237 -5.66 -2.72 10.25
CA GLU A 237 -5.24 -3.80 11.15
C GLU A 237 -5.05 -5.15 10.43
N SER A 238 -5.68 -5.34 9.27
CA SER A 238 -5.71 -6.64 8.57
C SER A 238 -4.41 -6.98 7.85
N VAL A 239 -3.44 -6.08 7.78
CA VAL A 239 -2.25 -6.22 6.95
C VAL A 239 -1.37 -7.40 7.36
N GLN A 240 -1.01 -8.19 6.36
CA GLN A 240 0.01 -9.23 6.41
C GLN A 240 1.02 -8.94 5.30
N TRP A 241 2.32 -9.04 5.61
CA TRP A 241 3.38 -8.79 4.62
C TRP A 241 4.50 -9.83 4.79
N GLY A 242 4.67 -10.69 3.82
CA GLY A 242 5.68 -11.74 3.84
C GLY A 242 7.10 -11.20 3.78
N THR A 243 8.08 -12.04 4.15
CA THR A 243 9.50 -11.69 4.14
C THR A 243 10.32 -12.67 3.30
N ASP A 244 11.49 -12.24 2.89
CA ASP A 244 12.53 -13.09 2.34
C ASP A 244 13.19 -13.95 3.44
N PRO A 245 14.10 -14.88 3.07
CA PRO A 245 14.83 -15.69 4.05
C PRO A 245 15.73 -14.89 5.01
N GLN A 246 16.02 -13.62 4.71
CA GLN A 246 16.81 -12.73 5.57
C GLN A 246 15.94 -11.93 6.55
N GLY A 247 14.60 -12.05 6.46
CA GLY A 247 13.65 -11.26 7.24
C GLY A 247 13.39 -9.87 6.67
N ILE A 248 13.83 -9.59 5.43
CA ILE A 248 13.47 -8.36 4.71
C ILE A 248 12.07 -8.54 4.12
N VAL A 249 11.20 -7.58 4.36
CA VAL A 249 9.82 -7.64 3.85
C VAL A 249 9.81 -7.70 2.32
N ASP A 250 8.99 -8.58 1.73
CA ASP A 250 8.78 -8.65 0.27
C ASP A 250 8.02 -7.41 -0.21
N GLY A 251 8.73 -6.30 -0.31
CA GLY A 251 8.15 -5.00 -0.67
C GLY A 251 7.53 -4.97 -2.05
N GLY A 252 7.91 -5.89 -2.92
CA GLY A 252 7.46 -5.92 -4.31
C GLY A 252 6.22 -6.76 -4.58
N ASN A 253 5.81 -7.65 -3.63
CA ASN A 253 4.73 -8.61 -3.92
C ASN A 253 3.94 -9.12 -2.71
N GLY A 254 4.50 -9.10 -1.52
CA GLY A 254 4.07 -9.92 -0.38
C GLY A 254 2.89 -9.39 0.45
N ILE A 255 2.29 -8.22 0.14
CA ILE A 255 1.22 -7.63 0.96
C ILE A 255 -0.13 -8.33 0.75
N SER A 256 -0.85 -8.51 1.85
CA SER A 256 -2.25 -8.95 1.86
C SER A 256 -3.03 -8.12 2.88
N MET A 257 -4.25 -7.74 2.53
CA MET A 257 -5.18 -7.00 3.41
C MET A 257 -6.62 -7.12 2.92
N THR A 258 -7.58 -6.57 3.66
CA THR A 258 -8.96 -6.50 3.21
C THR A 258 -9.11 -5.52 2.05
N ALA A 259 -10.17 -5.68 1.24
CA ALA A 259 -10.45 -4.73 0.16
C ALA A 259 -10.75 -3.32 0.69
N ARG A 260 -11.42 -3.21 1.85
CA ARG A 260 -11.68 -1.93 2.52
C ARG A 260 -10.40 -1.24 2.99
N ASP A 261 -9.44 -2.00 3.52
CA ASP A 261 -8.14 -1.43 3.95
C ASP A 261 -7.30 -0.98 2.75
N ALA A 262 -7.36 -1.71 1.63
CA ALA A 262 -6.74 -1.28 0.38
C ALA A 262 -7.40 0.01 -0.17
N ALA A 263 -8.73 0.17 0.01
CA ALA A 263 -9.44 1.40 -0.36
C ALA A 263 -8.99 2.59 0.49
N ARG A 264 -8.74 2.42 1.80
CA ARG A 264 -8.17 3.49 2.65
C ARG A 264 -6.84 4.02 2.14
N PHE A 265 -5.99 3.12 1.66
CA PHE A 265 -4.73 3.55 1.06
C PHE A 265 -4.96 4.35 -0.23
N GLY A 266 -5.90 3.95 -1.07
CA GLY A 266 -6.31 4.72 -2.25
C GLY A 266 -6.89 6.09 -1.87
N GLN A 267 -7.78 6.13 -0.87
CA GLN A 267 -8.39 7.35 -0.34
C GLN A 267 -7.33 8.31 0.23
N LEU A 268 -6.34 7.81 0.97
CA LEU A 268 -5.23 8.63 1.45
C LEU A 268 -4.51 9.34 0.29
N TYR A 269 -4.30 8.65 -0.82
CA TYR A 269 -3.69 9.26 -2.02
C TYR A 269 -4.62 10.28 -2.67
N LEU A 270 -5.91 10.02 -2.71
CA LEU A 270 -6.94 10.91 -3.24
C LEU A 270 -7.01 12.22 -2.43
N GLU A 271 -6.95 12.12 -1.10
CA GLU A 271 -6.98 13.24 -0.14
C GLU A 271 -5.62 13.99 0.00
N GLY A 272 -4.71 13.83 -0.96
CA GLY A 272 -3.43 14.54 -0.92
C GLY A 272 -2.52 14.12 0.24
N GLY A 273 -2.68 12.90 0.75
CA GLY A 273 -1.90 12.34 1.86
C GLY A 273 -2.37 12.77 3.23
N LEU A 274 -3.51 13.46 3.31
CA LEU A 274 -4.17 13.85 4.56
C LEU A 274 -5.09 12.74 5.06
N TRP A 275 -5.06 12.48 6.36
CA TRP A 275 -5.99 11.58 7.03
C TRP A 275 -6.33 12.14 8.41
N ASN A 276 -7.61 12.36 8.69
CA ASN A 276 -8.09 12.96 9.94
C ASN A 276 -7.37 14.27 10.31
N GLY A 277 -6.98 15.08 9.30
CA GLY A 277 -6.28 16.33 9.49
C GLY A 277 -4.76 16.21 9.72
N GLU A 278 -4.21 15.01 9.71
CA GLU A 278 -2.78 14.73 9.80
C GLU A 278 -2.20 14.40 8.41
N GLN A 279 -1.02 14.96 8.09
CA GLN A 279 -0.31 14.67 6.83
C GLN A 279 0.49 13.37 7.00
N ILE A 280 -0.04 12.26 6.50
CA ILE A 280 0.59 10.93 6.58
C ILE A 280 1.63 10.77 5.45
N ILE A 281 1.22 11.02 4.20
CA ILE A 281 2.15 11.01 3.07
C ILE A 281 2.39 12.46 2.64
N PRO A 282 3.64 12.93 2.49
CA PRO A 282 3.91 14.31 2.09
C PRO A 282 3.27 14.64 0.74
N GLN A 283 2.63 15.80 0.61
CA GLN A 283 1.95 16.22 -0.61
C GLN A 283 2.89 16.21 -1.84
N TRP A 284 4.13 16.70 -1.67
CA TRP A 284 5.12 16.70 -2.75
C TRP A 284 5.45 15.28 -3.25
N TRP A 285 5.40 14.28 -2.34
CA TRP A 285 5.61 12.88 -2.73
C TRP A 285 4.46 12.34 -3.58
N LEU A 286 3.22 12.66 -3.22
CA LEU A 286 2.06 12.27 -4.01
C LEU A 286 2.15 12.85 -5.42
N GLU A 287 2.43 14.15 -5.54
CA GLU A 287 2.57 14.85 -6.83
C GLU A 287 3.65 14.18 -7.70
N GLU A 288 4.84 13.86 -7.15
CA GLU A 288 5.91 13.21 -7.89
C GLU A 288 5.61 11.73 -8.19
N SER A 289 5.07 10.98 -7.21
CA SER A 289 4.86 9.54 -7.36
C SER A 289 3.73 9.20 -8.34
N THR A 290 2.73 10.05 -8.46
CA THR A 290 1.59 9.88 -9.38
C THR A 290 1.76 10.64 -10.71
N THR A 291 2.90 11.29 -10.93
CA THR A 291 3.27 11.90 -12.20
C THR A 291 4.17 10.95 -13.01
N ALA A 292 3.96 10.88 -14.33
CA ALA A 292 4.73 10.02 -15.22
C ALA A 292 6.22 10.37 -15.22
N GLN A 293 7.05 9.47 -14.71
CA GLN A 293 8.50 9.57 -14.72
C GLN A 293 9.12 8.94 -15.97
N ASN A 294 8.38 8.03 -16.61
CA ASN A 294 8.73 7.39 -17.88
C ASN A 294 7.47 6.82 -18.56
N ASN A 295 7.64 6.33 -19.79
CA ASN A 295 6.55 5.82 -20.61
C ASN A 295 6.12 4.37 -20.29
N GLY A 296 6.65 3.77 -19.22
CA GLY A 296 6.37 2.37 -18.87
C GLY A 296 6.85 1.36 -19.92
N ALA A 297 6.19 0.21 -19.96
CA ALA A 297 6.57 -0.89 -20.86
C ALA A 297 6.14 -0.68 -22.33
N GLY A 298 5.26 0.26 -22.61
CA GLY A 298 4.69 0.47 -23.96
C GLY A 298 3.70 -0.60 -24.41
N ASP A 299 3.25 -1.46 -23.48
CA ASP A 299 2.33 -2.59 -23.71
C ASP A 299 0.85 -2.23 -23.45
N GLY A 300 0.57 -0.94 -23.26
CA GLY A 300 -0.77 -0.45 -22.91
C GLY A 300 -1.11 -0.51 -21.43
N THR A 301 -0.16 -0.91 -20.56
CA THR A 301 -0.34 -0.79 -19.10
C THR A 301 -0.38 0.69 -18.70
N GLY A 302 0.48 1.52 -19.25
CA GLY A 302 0.52 2.97 -19.01
C GLY A 302 1.95 3.48 -18.83
N SER A 303 2.06 4.76 -18.51
CA SER A 303 3.28 5.38 -17.99
C SER A 303 3.52 4.94 -16.56
N TYR A 304 4.71 5.22 -16.02
CA TYR A 304 5.09 4.81 -14.66
C TYR A 304 5.65 5.98 -13.85
N GLY A 305 5.13 6.15 -12.65
CA GLY A 305 5.59 7.11 -11.65
C GLY A 305 6.56 6.48 -10.66
N TYR A 306 6.48 6.87 -9.37
CA TYR A 306 7.19 6.16 -8.30
C TYR A 306 6.31 5.04 -7.74
N GLN A 307 6.44 3.85 -8.33
CA GLN A 307 5.70 2.63 -7.96
C GLN A 307 4.19 2.72 -8.22
N TRP A 308 3.75 3.60 -9.12
CA TRP A 308 2.38 3.75 -9.59
C TRP A 308 2.32 3.67 -11.12
N TRP A 309 1.33 2.97 -11.65
CA TRP A 309 0.94 3.02 -13.04
C TRP A 309 0.06 4.24 -13.28
N ILE A 310 0.20 4.87 -14.44
CA ILE A 310 -0.52 6.10 -14.80
C ILE A 310 -1.10 5.92 -16.20
N ARG A 311 -2.41 6.09 -16.31
CA ARG A 311 -3.12 5.97 -17.60
C ARG A 311 -4.47 6.65 -17.53
N SER A 312 -4.93 7.25 -18.65
CA SER A 312 -6.31 7.72 -18.78
C SER A 312 -7.23 6.56 -19.16
N PHE A 313 -8.37 6.44 -18.48
CA PHE A 313 -9.44 5.50 -18.75
C PHE A 313 -10.71 6.22 -19.25
N GLY A 314 -11.82 5.48 -19.49
CA GLY A 314 -13.07 6.05 -19.97
C GLY A 314 -12.90 6.77 -21.31
N GLU A 315 -12.27 6.11 -22.31
CA GLU A 315 -11.96 6.70 -23.62
C GLU A 315 -10.99 7.92 -23.55
N GLY A 316 -10.12 7.93 -22.51
CA GLY A 316 -9.14 8.99 -22.30
C GLY A 316 -9.65 10.21 -21.55
N ARG A 317 -10.84 10.11 -20.92
CA ARG A 317 -11.46 11.23 -20.19
C ARG A 317 -10.91 11.40 -18.76
N TYR A 318 -10.55 10.31 -18.09
CA TYR A 318 -10.22 10.33 -16.67
C TYR A 318 -8.78 9.92 -16.44
N ASP A 319 -7.95 10.86 -16.05
CA ASP A 319 -6.59 10.58 -15.65
C ASP A 319 -6.61 9.78 -14.34
N THR A 320 -5.97 8.61 -14.38
CA THR A 320 -6.02 7.63 -13.33
C THR A 320 -4.61 7.17 -12.99
N TYR A 321 -4.26 7.15 -11.73
CA TYR A 321 -3.12 6.38 -11.28
C TYR A 321 -3.61 5.14 -10.51
N TYR A 322 -2.86 4.04 -10.62
CA TYR A 322 -3.34 2.80 -10.04
C TYR A 322 -2.21 1.86 -9.65
N ALA A 323 -2.40 1.15 -8.53
CA ALA A 323 -1.61 -0.02 -8.20
C ALA A 323 -2.16 -1.22 -8.97
N PHE A 324 -1.25 -2.08 -9.43
CA PHE A 324 -1.61 -3.25 -10.22
C PHE A 324 -0.82 -4.47 -9.78
N GLY A 325 -1.52 -5.56 -9.48
CA GLY A 325 -0.96 -6.84 -9.08
C GLY A 325 -1.35 -7.99 -10.01
N ALA A 326 -0.51 -9.02 -9.99
CA ALA A 326 -0.76 -10.25 -10.72
C ALA A 326 -2.17 -10.79 -10.42
N TRP A 327 -2.73 -11.49 -11.39
CA TRP A 327 -4.06 -12.12 -11.34
C TRP A 327 -5.22 -11.13 -11.22
N GLY A 328 -4.96 -9.81 -11.43
CA GLY A 328 -6.01 -8.79 -11.51
C GLY A 328 -6.31 -8.08 -10.20
N GLN A 329 -5.30 -7.80 -9.39
CA GLN A 329 -5.44 -6.93 -8.23
C GLN A 329 -5.31 -5.48 -8.66
N TYR A 330 -6.20 -4.60 -8.20
CA TYR A 330 -6.16 -3.19 -8.54
C TYR A 330 -6.55 -2.32 -7.35
N ILE A 331 -5.90 -1.16 -7.26
CA ILE A 331 -6.36 0.00 -6.52
C ILE A 331 -6.34 1.14 -7.52
N PHE A 332 -7.50 1.48 -8.10
CA PHE A 332 -7.66 2.61 -9.01
C PHE A 332 -7.98 3.87 -8.22
N VAL A 333 -7.35 4.97 -8.57
CA VAL A 333 -7.63 6.30 -8.01
C VAL A 333 -7.86 7.27 -9.15
N VAL A 334 -9.02 7.92 -9.16
CA VAL A 334 -9.48 8.85 -10.20
C VAL A 334 -9.78 10.20 -9.56
N PRO A 335 -8.80 11.12 -9.47
CA PRO A 335 -8.97 12.39 -8.75
C PRO A 335 -10.11 13.27 -9.27
N GLU A 336 -10.33 13.31 -10.59
CA GLU A 336 -11.42 14.11 -11.18
C GLU A 336 -12.83 13.67 -10.77
N LEU A 337 -12.95 12.44 -10.27
CA LEU A 337 -14.23 11.86 -9.86
C LEU A 337 -14.31 11.65 -8.34
N ASP A 338 -13.32 12.05 -7.56
CA ASP A 338 -13.20 11.69 -6.14
C ASP A 338 -13.52 10.21 -5.92
N LEU A 339 -12.85 9.32 -6.70
CA LEU A 339 -13.21 7.91 -6.82
C LEU A 339 -12.01 7.01 -6.54
N VAL A 340 -12.20 6.04 -5.66
CA VAL A 340 -11.31 4.89 -5.48
C VAL A 340 -12.06 3.61 -5.78
N THR A 341 -11.45 2.69 -6.53
CA THR A 341 -12.02 1.35 -6.72
C THR A 341 -10.94 0.29 -6.50
N VAL A 342 -11.21 -0.63 -5.60
CA VAL A 342 -10.37 -1.80 -5.32
C VAL A 342 -10.98 -3.03 -5.97
N ILE A 343 -10.14 -3.84 -6.61
CA ILE A 343 -10.52 -5.16 -7.13
C ILE A 343 -9.53 -6.20 -6.59
N ALA A 344 -10.03 -7.21 -5.89
CA ALA A 344 -9.31 -8.43 -5.55
C ALA A 344 -9.87 -9.60 -6.39
N SER A 345 -9.01 -10.27 -7.17
CA SER A 345 -9.46 -11.28 -8.13
C SER A 345 -8.43 -12.38 -8.37
N HIS A 346 -8.82 -13.39 -9.14
CA HIS A 346 -7.93 -14.48 -9.54
C HIS A 346 -8.07 -14.83 -11.02
N TYR A 347 -7.36 -14.10 -11.86
CA TYR A 347 -7.26 -14.34 -13.31
C TYR A 347 -5.81 -14.67 -13.70
N PRO A 348 -5.34 -15.92 -13.47
CA PRO A 348 -3.93 -16.28 -13.68
C PRO A 348 -3.48 -16.16 -15.13
N GLU A 349 -4.38 -16.37 -16.10
CA GLU A 349 -4.05 -16.30 -17.53
C GLU A 349 -4.08 -14.87 -18.09
N ASN A 350 -4.80 -13.95 -17.44
CA ASN A 350 -4.95 -12.58 -17.91
C ASN A 350 -5.26 -11.62 -16.76
N SER A 351 -4.24 -11.04 -16.16
CA SER A 351 -4.40 -10.07 -15.08
C SER A 351 -5.15 -8.78 -15.48
N TYR A 352 -5.38 -8.56 -16.77
CA TYR A 352 -6.18 -7.42 -17.27
C TYR A 352 -7.67 -7.72 -17.36
N ALA A 353 -8.09 -8.98 -17.19
CA ALA A 353 -9.49 -9.40 -17.34
C ALA A 353 -10.49 -8.61 -16.46
N PRO A 354 -10.18 -8.16 -15.23
CA PRO A 354 -11.13 -7.40 -14.44
C PRO A 354 -11.24 -5.92 -14.80
N ARG A 355 -10.38 -5.35 -15.65
CA ARG A 355 -10.44 -3.92 -16.02
C ARG A 355 -11.80 -3.48 -16.59
N PRO A 356 -12.51 -4.26 -17.42
CA PRO A 356 -13.84 -3.89 -17.91
C PRO A 356 -14.86 -3.66 -16.80
N TYR A 357 -14.78 -4.32 -15.65
CA TYR A 357 -15.68 -4.04 -14.53
C TYR A 357 -15.51 -2.59 -14.02
N PHE A 358 -14.27 -2.12 -13.97
CA PHE A 358 -14.01 -0.72 -13.65
C PHE A 358 -14.46 0.24 -14.77
N THR A 359 -14.06 -0.03 -16.05
CA THR A 359 -14.30 0.93 -17.14
C THR A 359 -15.74 0.99 -17.61
N ASP A 360 -16.41 -0.18 -17.74
CA ASP A 360 -17.68 -0.29 -18.41
C ASP A 360 -18.87 -0.18 -17.44
N TYR A 361 -18.59 -0.35 -16.13
CA TYR A 361 -19.60 -0.26 -15.10
C TYR A 361 -19.34 0.89 -14.12
N ILE A 362 -18.19 0.90 -13.40
CA ILE A 362 -17.94 1.93 -12.37
C ILE A 362 -17.79 3.32 -13.00
N LEU A 363 -16.85 3.51 -13.94
CA LEU A 363 -16.70 4.80 -14.61
C LEU A 363 -17.95 5.20 -15.40
N ALA A 364 -18.65 4.22 -15.96
CA ALA A 364 -19.90 4.47 -16.66
C ALA A 364 -21.09 4.74 -15.74
N ALA A 365 -21.00 4.39 -14.46
CA ALA A 365 -22.00 4.74 -13.46
C ALA A 365 -21.84 6.19 -13.00
N CYS A 366 -20.64 6.74 -13.01
CA CYS A 366 -20.40 8.14 -12.67
C CYS A 366 -21.10 9.05 -13.69
N ARG A 367 -22.01 9.89 -13.20
CA ARG A 367 -22.75 10.89 -14.01
C ARG A 367 -21.85 12.12 -14.13
N GLY A 368 -21.21 12.26 -15.29
CA GLY A 368 -20.39 13.43 -15.62
C GLY A 368 -21.22 14.59 -16.18
#